data_ff30948f4eb849883fa90b1fdebc8846
#
_entry.id   ff30948f4eb849883fa90b1fdebc8846
#
_cell.length_a   1.000
_cell.length_b   1.000
_cell.length_c   1.000
_cell.angle_alpha   90.00
_cell.angle_beta   90.00
_cell.angle_gamma   90.00
#
_symmetry.space_group_name_H-M   'P 1'
#
loop_
_entity.id
_entity.type
_entity.pdbx_description
1 polymer ?
#
loop_
_entity_poly.entity_id
_entity_poly.type
_entity_poly.pdbx_seq_one_letter_code
_entity_poly.pdbx_strand_id
1 'polypeptide(L)'
;MIAALLLDVDDTLIDTKGAMVAAGEATVAELWPQVGAEVHHAAALRFQGDPSGLFGRFTRGDLSFTQMRQARVADLLEFFCLPAIADVNGRFEDVYAPAFSANVHVFDDVWPFMEVAGTAGIPMGLLTNSSTYYTQHKLEITGLAGVFASVVTRDTLGFGKPDVRAFHHACRLLGSMPAETIYVGDDVEIDAVASSDAGLSAVWLQRNPGDLQGVATAHARGIPVVRSMSQVLALLAVP
;
A
#
# COMPACT_ATOMS: atom_id res chain seq x y z
N MET A 1 -13.86 3.59 -24.14
CA MET A 1 -14.30 2.34 -23.44
C MET A 1 -13.14 1.90 -22.55
N ILE A 2 -13.40 1.50 -21.31
CA ILE A 2 -12.33 1.04 -20.40
C ILE A 2 -11.86 -0.33 -20.88
N ALA A 3 -10.54 -0.44 -21.11
CA ALA A 3 -9.91 -1.65 -21.62
C ALA A 3 -9.14 -2.42 -20.52
N ALA A 4 -8.74 -1.75 -19.42
CA ALA A 4 -7.99 -2.37 -18.34
C ALA A 4 -8.16 -1.66 -16.99
N LEU A 5 -7.88 -2.40 -15.91
CA LEU A 5 -7.77 -1.90 -14.56
C LEU A 5 -6.31 -2.02 -14.08
N LEU A 6 -5.77 -0.95 -13.55
CA LEU A 6 -4.49 -0.92 -12.88
C LEU A 6 -4.71 -0.52 -11.43
N LEU A 7 -4.26 -1.34 -10.49
CA LEU A 7 -4.60 -1.21 -9.08
C LEU A 7 -3.32 -1.06 -8.26
N ASP A 8 -3.34 -0.21 -7.24
CA ASP A 8 -2.37 -0.28 -6.16
C ASP A 8 -2.63 -1.49 -5.26
N VAL A 9 -1.69 -1.81 -4.37
CA VAL A 9 -1.76 -2.99 -3.49
C VAL A 9 -2.02 -2.60 -2.05
N ASP A 10 -1.09 -1.82 -1.46
CA ASP A 10 -1.07 -1.52 -0.05
C ASP A 10 -2.18 -0.51 0.31
N ASP A 11 -3.01 -0.85 1.27
CA ASP A 11 -4.16 -0.04 1.71
C ASP A 11 -5.22 0.24 0.62
N THR A 12 -5.02 -0.35 -0.55
CA THR A 12 -5.99 -0.42 -1.65
C THR A 12 -6.69 -1.77 -1.70
N LEU A 13 -5.95 -2.84 -1.90
CA LEU A 13 -6.45 -4.22 -1.93
C LEU A 13 -6.21 -4.94 -0.60
N ILE A 14 -5.09 -4.68 0.05
CA ILE A 14 -4.60 -5.34 1.25
C ILE A 14 -4.49 -4.33 2.39
N ASP A 15 -5.05 -4.65 3.56
CA ASP A 15 -4.91 -3.84 4.78
C ASP A 15 -3.49 -3.97 5.35
N THR A 16 -2.56 -3.27 4.71
CA THR A 16 -1.15 -3.25 5.12
C THR A 16 -0.95 -2.40 6.37
N LYS A 17 -1.64 -1.26 6.49
CA LYS A 17 -1.55 -0.38 7.66
C LYS A 17 -2.05 -1.08 8.92
N GLY A 18 -3.22 -1.74 8.84
CA GLY A 18 -3.75 -2.52 9.96
C GLY A 18 -2.82 -3.65 10.38
N ALA A 19 -2.29 -4.41 9.41
CA ALA A 19 -1.32 -5.47 9.68
C ALA A 19 -0.02 -4.94 10.31
N MET A 20 0.48 -3.77 9.88
CA MET A 20 1.65 -3.13 10.47
C MET A 20 1.40 -2.72 11.93
N VAL A 21 0.23 -2.18 12.25
CA VAL A 21 -0.14 -1.80 13.62
C VAL A 21 -0.24 -3.04 14.50
N ALA A 22 -0.97 -4.06 14.07
CA ALA A 22 -1.12 -5.30 14.84
C ALA A 22 0.24 -5.99 15.09
N ALA A 23 1.10 -6.07 14.08
CA ALA A 23 2.44 -6.62 14.22
C ALA A 23 3.33 -5.78 15.14
N GLY A 24 3.28 -4.46 15.01
CA GLY A 24 4.02 -3.54 15.87
C GLY A 24 3.61 -3.65 17.33
N GLU A 25 2.31 -3.73 17.60
CA GLU A 25 1.76 -3.87 18.94
C GLU A 25 2.21 -5.20 19.58
N ALA A 26 2.07 -6.31 18.87
CA ALA A 26 2.55 -7.61 19.32
C ALA A 26 4.05 -7.62 19.60
N THR A 27 4.84 -6.98 18.71
CA THR A 27 6.30 -6.92 18.86
C THR A 27 6.72 -6.11 20.08
N VAL A 28 6.11 -4.93 20.28
CA VAL A 28 6.46 -4.08 21.43
C VAL A 28 6.00 -4.75 22.73
N ALA A 29 4.85 -5.42 22.74
CA ALA A 29 4.35 -6.17 23.90
C ALA A 29 5.28 -7.32 24.29
N GLU A 30 5.85 -8.03 23.33
CA GLU A 30 6.78 -9.14 23.60
C GLU A 30 8.16 -8.64 24.04
N LEU A 31 8.71 -7.64 23.36
CA LEU A 31 10.07 -7.17 23.65
C LEU A 31 10.17 -6.27 24.88
N TRP A 32 9.10 -5.54 25.20
CA TRP A 32 9.02 -4.61 26.34
C TRP A 32 7.74 -4.81 27.16
N PRO A 33 7.52 -5.99 27.73
CA PRO A 33 6.26 -6.30 28.45
C PRO A 33 6.04 -5.44 29.71
N GLN A 34 7.08 -4.75 30.18
CA GLN A 34 7.01 -3.86 31.33
C GLN A 34 6.37 -2.49 31.02
N VAL A 35 6.26 -2.10 29.76
CA VAL A 35 5.52 -0.88 29.39
C VAL A 35 4.04 -1.23 29.15
N GLY A 36 3.13 -0.34 29.51
CA GLY A 36 1.70 -0.63 29.45
C GLY A 36 1.14 -0.76 28.03
N ALA A 37 -0.03 -1.38 27.91
CA ALA A 37 -0.70 -1.61 26.62
C ALA A 37 -0.91 -0.32 25.79
N GLU A 38 -1.13 0.82 26.45
CA GLU A 38 -1.24 2.12 25.77
C GLU A 38 0.06 2.49 25.04
N VAL A 39 1.22 2.17 25.62
CA VAL A 39 2.52 2.40 24.99
C VAL A 39 2.73 1.40 23.85
N HIS A 40 2.32 0.13 24.00
CA HIS A 40 2.40 -0.85 22.91
C HIS A 40 1.66 -0.36 21.66
N HIS A 41 0.41 0.08 21.84
CA HIS A 41 -0.42 0.59 20.76
C HIS A 41 0.14 1.89 20.15
N ALA A 42 0.54 2.86 20.99
CA ALA A 42 1.09 4.13 20.51
C ALA A 42 2.41 3.94 19.74
N ALA A 43 3.27 3.00 20.18
CA ALA A 43 4.50 2.65 19.49
C ALA A 43 4.21 2.00 18.12
N ALA A 44 3.23 1.11 18.05
CA ALA A 44 2.79 0.50 16.79
C ALA A 44 2.27 1.55 15.79
N LEU A 45 1.43 2.48 16.25
CA LEU A 45 0.95 3.60 15.42
C LEU A 45 2.10 4.49 14.94
N ARG A 46 3.07 4.81 15.83
CA ARG A 46 4.24 5.60 15.44
C ARG A 46 5.09 4.88 14.40
N PHE A 47 5.33 3.57 14.61
CA PHE A 47 6.07 2.76 13.66
C PHE A 47 5.40 2.71 12.29
N GLN A 48 4.09 2.50 12.23
CA GLN A 48 3.32 2.51 10.98
C GLN A 48 3.28 3.91 10.35
N GLY A 49 3.02 4.95 11.14
CA GLY A 49 2.82 6.33 10.67
C GLY A 49 4.08 7.02 10.15
N ASP A 50 5.28 6.51 10.49
CA ASP A 50 6.56 7.01 9.98
C ASP A 50 6.74 8.54 10.05
N PRO A 51 6.60 9.17 11.22
CA PRO A 51 6.64 10.63 11.34
C PRO A 51 7.99 11.25 10.92
N SER A 52 9.05 10.42 10.89
CA SER A 52 10.39 10.83 10.45
C SER A 52 10.59 10.71 8.93
N GLY A 53 9.59 10.25 8.16
CA GLY A 53 9.63 10.17 6.70
C GLY A 53 10.66 9.19 6.15
N LEU A 54 10.96 8.13 6.90
CA LEU A 54 12.01 7.16 6.58
C LEU A 54 11.65 6.31 5.37
N PHE A 55 10.35 6.01 5.19
CA PHE A 55 9.88 5.30 4.00
C PHE A 55 10.09 6.14 2.74
N GLY A 56 9.81 7.44 2.80
CA GLY A 56 10.10 8.34 1.69
C GLY A 56 11.58 8.39 1.33
N ARG A 57 12.47 8.32 2.32
CA ARG A 57 13.94 8.23 2.07
C ARG A 57 14.32 6.91 1.41
N PHE A 58 13.72 5.80 1.84
CA PHE A 58 13.89 4.50 1.19
C PHE A 58 13.39 4.54 -0.27
N THR A 59 12.21 5.09 -0.53
CA THR A 59 11.66 5.14 -1.89
C THR A 59 12.48 6.01 -2.85
N ARG A 60 13.19 7.02 -2.34
CA ARG A 60 14.15 7.82 -3.12
C ARG A 60 15.52 7.15 -3.30
N GLY A 61 15.79 6.05 -2.60
CA GLY A 61 17.08 5.34 -2.63
C GLY A 61 18.12 5.90 -1.65
N ASP A 62 17.76 6.81 -0.75
CA ASP A 62 18.63 7.38 0.27
C ASP A 62 19.00 6.35 1.37
N LEU A 63 18.14 5.35 1.57
CA LEU A 63 18.29 4.26 2.53
C LEU A 63 17.98 2.92 1.87
N SER A 64 18.64 1.84 2.30
CA SER A 64 18.16 0.50 2.03
C SER A 64 16.92 0.19 2.89
N PHE A 65 16.17 -0.85 2.53
CA PHE A 65 15.02 -1.29 3.34
C PHE A 65 15.45 -1.62 4.79
N THR A 66 16.55 -2.34 4.96
CA THR A 66 17.10 -2.68 6.28
C THR A 66 17.45 -1.42 7.09
N GLN A 67 18.11 -0.44 6.48
CA GLN A 67 18.43 0.83 7.15
C GLN A 67 17.18 1.60 7.56
N MET A 68 16.17 1.65 6.71
CA MET A 68 14.88 2.27 7.01
C MET A 68 14.19 1.58 8.19
N ARG A 69 14.16 0.24 8.22
CA ARG A 69 13.58 -0.54 9.33
C ARG A 69 14.32 -0.29 10.65
N GLN A 70 15.65 -0.37 10.63
CA GLN A 70 16.49 -0.09 11.80
C GLN A 70 16.29 1.33 12.32
N ALA A 71 16.18 2.31 11.43
CA ALA A 71 15.94 3.70 11.82
C ALA A 71 14.55 3.87 12.45
N ARG A 72 13.51 3.17 11.98
CA ARG A 72 12.18 3.17 12.62
C ARG A 72 12.21 2.54 14.01
N VAL A 73 12.96 1.44 14.19
CA VAL A 73 13.14 0.83 15.53
C VAL A 73 13.89 1.79 16.46
N ALA A 74 14.95 2.45 15.98
CA ALA A 74 15.69 3.44 16.76
C ALA A 74 14.80 4.63 17.17
N ASP A 75 13.94 5.11 16.28
CA ASP A 75 12.94 6.16 16.56
C ASP A 75 11.96 5.74 17.67
N LEU A 76 11.52 4.48 17.70
CA LEU A 76 10.69 3.97 18.80
C LEU A 76 11.41 3.97 20.14
N LEU A 77 12.67 3.47 20.15
CA LEU A 77 13.49 3.43 21.37
C LEU A 77 13.67 4.81 21.97
N GLU A 78 14.01 5.78 21.13
CA GLU A 78 14.22 7.15 21.55
C GLU A 78 12.92 7.81 22.04
N PHE A 79 11.86 7.77 21.22
CA PHE A 79 10.61 8.48 21.51
C PHE A 79 9.89 7.97 22.76
N PHE A 80 9.87 6.64 22.96
CA PHE A 80 9.19 6.02 24.11
C PHE A 80 10.13 5.71 25.27
N CYS A 81 11.40 6.11 25.18
CA CYS A 81 12.45 5.81 26.16
C CYS A 81 12.47 4.31 26.50
N LEU A 82 12.34 3.44 25.48
CA LEU A 82 12.32 1.99 25.69
C LEU A 82 13.71 1.49 26.12
N PRO A 83 13.78 0.58 27.12
CA PRO A 83 15.05 0.01 27.54
C PRO A 83 15.78 -0.67 26.38
N ALA A 84 17.08 -0.44 26.28
CA ALA A 84 17.93 -1.09 25.30
C ALA A 84 17.96 -2.60 25.55
N ILE A 85 17.81 -3.38 24.50
CA ILE A 85 17.96 -4.85 24.51
C ILE A 85 19.04 -5.26 23.50
N ALA A 86 19.76 -6.34 23.78
CA ALA A 86 20.77 -6.85 22.87
C ALA A 86 20.10 -7.28 21.55
N ASP A 87 20.79 -6.98 20.44
CA ASP A 87 20.30 -7.28 19.08
C ASP A 87 18.85 -6.87 18.83
N VAL A 88 18.49 -5.65 19.24
CA VAL A 88 17.11 -5.16 19.14
C VAL A 88 16.52 -5.29 17.75
N ASN A 89 17.31 -5.04 16.71
CA ASN A 89 16.84 -5.09 15.33
C ASN A 89 16.53 -6.53 14.88
N GLY A 90 17.40 -7.50 15.19
CA GLY A 90 17.15 -8.92 14.88
C GLY A 90 15.92 -9.42 15.63
N ARG A 91 15.86 -9.20 16.95
CA ARG A 91 14.71 -9.60 17.76
C ARG A 91 13.40 -8.92 17.35
N PHE A 92 13.46 -7.66 16.91
CA PHE A 92 12.28 -6.97 16.40
C PHE A 92 11.75 -7.66 15.14
N GLU A 93 12.62 -7.99 14.19
CA GLU A 93 12.20 -8.68 12.94
C GLU A 93 11.72 -10.11 13.21
N ASP A 94 12.34 -10.84 14.15
CA ASP A 94 11.94 -12.21 14.51
C ASP A 94 10.49 -12.28 15.02
N VAL A 95 10.00 -11.24 15.70
CA VAL A 95 8.62 -11.14 16.17
C VAL A 95 7.72 -10.45 15.14
N TYR A 96 8.17 -9.35 14.56
CA TYR A 96 7.37 -8.51 13.68
C TYR A 96 6.99 -9.22 12.38
N ALA A 97 7.92 -9.91 11.72
CA ALA A 97 7.64 -10.49 10.40
C ALA A 97 6.56 -11.60 10.44
N PRO A 98 6.60 -12.57 11.38
CA PRO A 98 5.51 -13.54 11.49
C PRO A 98 4.20 -12.90 11.93
N ALA A 99 4.23 -11.92 12.85
CA ALA A 99 3.03 -11.22 13.30
C ALA A 99 2.40 -10.40 12.15
N PHE A 100 3.21 -9.74 11.33
CA PHE A 100 2.74 -9.05 10.12
C PHE A 100 2.06 -10.03 9.17
N SER A 101 2.71 -11.15 8.84
CA SER A 101 2.16 -12.16 7.93
C SER A 101 0.84 -12.76 8.44
N ALA A 102 0.69 -12.91 9.76
CA ALA A 102 -0.54 -13.43 10.37
C ALA A 102 -1.71 -12.44 10.36
N ASN A 103 -1.45 -11.14 10.20
CA ASN A 103 -2.46 -10.09 10.22
C ASN A 103 -2.76 -9.48 8.85
N VAL A 104 -1.95 -9.79 7.83
CA VAL A 104 -2.21 -9.32 6.47
C VAL A 104 -3.45 -9.99 5.90
N HIS A 105 -4.40 -9.20 5.43
CA HIS A 105 -5.62 -9.68 4.81
C HIS A 105 -6.10 -8.74 3.70
N VAL A 106 -6.92 -9.27 2.81
CA VAL A 106 -7.60 -8.52 1.75
C VAL A 106 -8.80 -7.80 2.35
N PHE A 107 -9.08 -6.57 1.94
CA PHE A 107 -10.33 -5.91 2.34
C PHE A 107 -11.55 -6.66 1.80
N ASP A 108 -12.64 -6.71 2.56
CA ASP A 108 -13.83 -7.52 2.28
C ASP A 108 -14.48 -7.22 0.92
N ASP A 109 -14.33 -6.01 0.40
CA ASP A 109 -14.92 -5.55 -0.86
C ASP A 109 -14.09 -5.90 -2.11
N VAL A 110 -12.87 -6.44 -1.93
CA VAL A 110 -11.95 -6.70 -3.03
C VAL A 110 -12.32 -7.95 -3.81
N TRP A 111 -12.61 -9.07 -3.14
CA TRP A 111 -12.99 -10.29 -3.83
C TRP A 111 -14.26 -10.15 -4.67
N PRO A 112 -15.36 -9.55 -4.14
CA PRO A 112 -16.54 -9.25 -4.97
C PRO A 112 -16.24 -8.36 -6.18
N PHE A 113 -15.37 -7.35 -6.00
CA PHE A 113 -14.94 -6.50 -7.10
C PHE A 113 -14.20 -7.30 -8.19
N MET A 114 -13.25 -8.16 -7.80
CA MET A 114 -12.44 -8.95 -8.71
C MET A 114 -13.28 -9.96 -9.49
N GLU A 115 -14.28 -10.56 -8.84
CA GLU A 115 -15.21 -11.47 -9.48
C GLU A 115 -16.01 -10.78 -10.60
N VAL A 116 -16.54 -9.59 -10.32
CA VAL A 116 -17.29 -8.80 -11.32
C VAL A 116 -16.39 -8.36 -12.47
N ALA A 117 -15.20 -7.80 -12.16
CA ALA A 117 -14.26 -7.36 -13.18
C ALA A 117 -13.76 -8.53 -14.05
N GLY A 118 -13.48 -9.67 -13.43
CA GLY A 118 -13.07 -10.89 -14.12
C GLY A 118 -14.17 -11.46 -15.02
N THR A 119 -15.44 -11.48 -14.56
CA THR A 119 -16.59 -11.90 -15.35
C THR A 119 -16.82 -10.97 -16.55
N ALA A 120 -16.56 -9.68 -16.39
CA ALA A 120 -16.62 -8.71 -17.48
C ALA A 120 -15.42 -8.83 -18.46
N GLY A 121 -14.45 -9.69 -18.18
CA GLY A 121 -13.27 -9.90 -19.02
C GLY A 121 -12.31 -8.72 -19.02
N ILE A 122 -12.33 -7.86 -17.98
CA ILE A 122 -11.45 -6.70 -17.88
C ILE A 122 -10.09 -7.15 -17.31
N PRO A 123 -8.98 -7.04 -18.05
CA PRO A 123 -7.67 -7.39 -17.54
C PRO A 123 -7.27 -6.47 -16.38
N MET A 124 -6.73 -7.08 -15.32
CA MET A 124 -6.28 -6.38 -14.12
C MET A 124 -4.77 -6.51 -13.94
N GLY A 125 -4.10 -5.42 -13.60
CA GLY A 125 -2.68 -5.40 -13.23
C GLY A 125 -2.45 -4.64 -11.95
N LEU A 126 -1.25 -4.83 -11.39
CA LEU A 126 -0.80 -4.15 -10.18
C LEU A 126 0.34 -3.18 -10.49
N LEU A 127 0.33 -2.01 -9.83
CA LEU A 127 1.45 -1.09 -9.78
C LEU A 127 1.64 -0.59 -8.34
N THR A 128 2.72 -1.01 -7.69
CA THR A 128 3.02 -0.70 -6.29
C THR A 128 4.43 -0.16 -6.08
N ASN A 129 4.60 0.67 -5.06
CA ASN A 129 5.91 1.14 -4.58
C ASN A 129 6.59 0.17 -3.61
N SER A 130 5.95 -0.96 -3.31
CA SER A 130 6.56 -2.04 -2.54
C SER A 130 7.60 -2.79 -3.37
N SER A 131 8.55 -3.48 -2.70
CA SER A 131 9.51 -4.34 -3.40
C SER A 131 8.85 -5.60 -3.95
N THR A 132 9.50 -6.25 -4.90
CA THR A 132 9.01 -7.50 -5.48
C THR A 132 8.83 -8.59 -4.43
N TYR A 133 9.81 -8.74 -3.54
CA TYR A 133 9.77 -9.75 -2.47
C TYR A 133 8.54 -9.58 -1.56
N TYR A 134 8.33 -8.38 -1.02
CA TYR A 134 7.20 -8.12 -0.11
C TYR A 134 5.86 -8.14 -0.82
N THR A 135 5.81 -7.71 -2.08
CA THR A 135 4.58 -7.80 -2.89
C THR A 135 4.20 -9.25 -3.13
N GLN A 136 5.12 -10.08 -3.60
CA GLN A 136 4.85 -11.51 -3.83
C GLN A 136 4.41 -12.21 -2.55
N HIS A 137 5.12 -11.99 -1.44
CA HIS A 137 4.75 -12.56 -0.15
C HIS A 137 3.31 -12.20 0.26
N LYS A 138 2.93 -10.92 0.16
CA LYS A 138 1.55 -10.48 0.47
C LYS A 138 0.52 -11.13 -0.46
N LEU A 139 0.79 -11.18 -1.76
CA LEU A 139 -0.12 -11.81 -2.71
C LEU A 139 -0.29 -13.32 -2.45
N GLU A 140 0.77 -14.02 -2.05
CA GLU A 140 0.72 -15.45 -1.72
C GLU A 140 -0.14 -15.72 -0.49
N ILE A 141 0.13 -15.02 0.63
CA ILE A 141 -0.60 -15.26 1.89
C ILE A 141 -2.05 -14.79 1.86
N THR A 142 -2.39 -13.86 0.96
CA THR A 142 -3.77 -13.37 0.78
C THR A 142 -4.54 -14.09 -0.33
N GLY A 143 -3.93 -15.04 -1.03
CA GLY A 143 -4.55 -15.78 -2.12
C GLY A 143 -4.67 -14.99 -3.44
N LEU A 144 -4.05 -13.81 -3.54
CA LEU A 144 -4.08 -12.97 -4.73
C LEU A 144 -3.00 -13.34 -5.77
N ALA A 145 -2.11 -14.31 -5.47
CA ALA A 145 -1.09 -14.76 -6.38
C ALA A 145 -1.70 -15.34 -7.67
N GLY A 146 -1.18 -14.92 -8.82
CA GLY A 146 -1.64 -15.41 -10.14
C GLY A 146 -2.96 -14.82 -10.64
N VAL A 147 -3.60 -13.92 -9.89
CA VAL A 147 -4.88 -13.29 -10.29
C VAL A 147 -4.67 -12.17 -11.32
N PHE A 148 -3.54 -11.49 -11.26
CA PHE A 148 -3.25 -10.31 -12.08
C PHE A 148 -2.45 -10.66 -13.34
N ALA A 149 -2.83 -10.06 -14.46
CA ALA A 149 -2.14 -10.22 -15.74
C ALA A 149 -0.71 -9.64 -15.72
N SER A 150 -0.47 -8.64 -14.88
CA SER A 150 0.86 -8.06 -14.67
C SER A 150 1.02 -7.53 -13.25
N VAL A 151 2.25 -7.58 -12.74
CA VAL A 151 2.63 -7.01 -11.43
C VAL A 151 3.89 -6.16 -11.64
N VAL A 152 3.75 -4.85 -11.45
CA VAL A 152 4.84 -3.89 -11.53
C VAL A 152 5.15 -3.39 -10.12
N THR A 153 6.35 -3.64 -9.67
CA THR A 153 6.87 -3.21 -8.38
C THR A 153 7.92 -2.13 -8.58
N ARG A 154 8.33 -1.46 -7.50
CA ARG A 154 9.45 -0.53 -7.56
C ARG A 154 10.74 -1.16 -8.11
N ASP A 155 10.99 -2.44 -7.80
CA ASP A 155 12.19 -3.15 -8.26
C ASP A 155 12.16 -3.45 -9.76
N THR A 156 10.97 -3.50 -10.36
CA THR A 156 10.80 -3.78 -11.81
C THR A 156 11.52 -2.73 -12.67
N LEU A 157 11.48 -1.47 -12.25
CA LEU A 157 12.01 -0.34 -13.03
C LEU A 157 13.15 0.40 -12.31
N GLY A 158 13.40 0.12 -11.02
CA GLY A 158 14.30 0.89 -10.17
C GLY A 158 13.73 2.24 -9.72
N PHE A 159 12.48 2.53 -10.08
CA PHE A 159 11.69 3.67 -9.64
C PHE A 159 10.20 3.27 -9.58
N GLY A 160 9.36 4.10 -8.97
CA GLY A 160 7.94 3.80 -8.83
C GLY A 160 7.08 5.06 -8.97
N LYS A 161 5.84 4.98 -8.50
CA LYS A 161 4.93 6.12 -8.40
C LYS A 161 5.55 7.22 -7.53
N PRO A 162 5.42 8.50 -7.85
CA PRO A 162 4.53 9.11 -8.85
C PRO A 162 5.13 9.26 -10.28
N ASP A 163 6.23 8.58 -10.61
CA ASP A 163 6.84 8.72 -11.94
C ASP A 163 5.88 8.23 -13.03
N VAL A 164 5.52 9.10 -13.96
CA VAL A 164 4.61 8.83 -15.10
C VAL A 164 5.05 7.59 -15.91
N ARG A 165 6.36 7.36 -16.02
CA ARG A 165 6.91 6.20 -16.74
C ARG A 165 6.49 4.86 -16.12
N ALA A 166 6.24 4.81 -14.80
CA ALA A 166 5.79 3.60 -14.12
C ALA A 166 4.37 3.22 -14.57
N PHE A 167 3.46 4.19 -14.62
CA PHE A 167 2.09 3.99 -15.12
C PHE A 167 2.07 3.57 -16.59
N HIS A 168 2.83 4.25 -17.43
CA HIS A 168 2.93 3.90 -18.86
C HIS A 168 3.52 2.50 -19.07
N HIS A 169 4.49 2.08 -18.25
CA HIS A 169 5.04 0.74 -18.31
C HIS A 169 3.98 -0.31 -17.94
N ALA A 170 3.24 -0.08 -16.86
CA ALA A 170 2.17 -0.97 -16.43
C ALA A 170 1.05 -1.10 -17.48
N CYS A 171 0.62 0.01 -18.09
CA CYS A 171 -0.34 -0.02 -19.19
C CYS A 171 0.16 -0.87 -20.37
N ARG A 172 1.44 -0.72 -20.78
CA ARG A 172 2.02 -1.56 -21.86
C ARG A 172 1.99 -3.04 -21.55
N LEU A 173 2.26 -3.43 -20.30
CA LEU A 173 2.19 -4.84 -19.89
C LEU A 173 0.77 -5.39 -19.92
N LEU A 174 -0.23 -4.54 -19.67
CA LEU A 174 -1.66 -4.89 -19.80
C LEU A 174 -2.16 -4.86 -21.25
N GLY A 175 -1.35 -4.37 -22.20
CA GLY A 175 -1.78 -4.19 -23.57
C GLY A 175 -2.82 -3.10 -23.76
N SER A 176 -2.87 -2.09 -22.85
CA SER A 176 -3.85 -1.01 -22.87
C SER A 176 -3.20 0.36 -23.07
N MET A 177 -3.98 1.32 -23.55
CA MET A 177 -3.56 2.71 -23.63
C MET A 177 -3.87 3.42 -22.28
N PRO A 178 -3.08 4.42 -21.85
CA PRO A 178 -3.37 5.18 -20.64
C PRO A 178 -4.82 5.69 -20.59
N ALA A 179 -5.30 6.32 -21.66
CA ALA A 179 -6.67 6.87 -21.74
C ALA A 179 -7.79 5.81 -21.66
N GLU A 180 -7.46 4.53 -21.80
CA GLU A 180 -8.41 3.39 -21.73
C GLU A 180 -8.23 2.59 -20.43
N THR A 181 -7.34 3.02 -19.54
CA THR A 181 -7.02 2.35 -18.28
C THR A 181 -7.54 3.17 -17.10
N ILE A 182 -8.28 2.50 -16.19
CA ILE A 182 -8.58 3.08 -14.88
C ILE A 182 -7.47 2.70 -13.91
N TYR A 183 -6.99 3.67 -13.15
CA TYR A 183 -6.12 3.45 -12.01
C TYR A 183 -6.87 3.69 -10.70
N VAL A 184 -6.72 2.78 -9.74
CA VAL A 184 -7.31 2.89 -8.40
C VAL A 184 -6.21 2.75 -7.35
N GLY A 185 -6.12 3.70 -6.42
CA GLY A 185 -5.18 3.66 -5.31
C GLY A 185 -5.63 4.50 -4.12
N ASP A 186 -4.99 4.33 -2.95
CA ASP A 186 -5.37 4.96 -1.68
C ASP A 186 -4.67 6.30 -1.39
N ASP A 187 -3.57 6.60 -2.08
CA ASP A 187 -2.83 7.85 -1.90
C ASP A 187 -3.24 8.89 -2.95
N VAL A 188 -3.68 10.06 -2.48
CA VAL A 188 -4.17 11.11 -3.39
C VAL A 188 -3.08 11.64 -4.33
N GLU A 189 -1.86 11.83 -3.84
CA GLU A 189 -0.77 12.42 -4.64
C GLU A 189 -0.04 11.36 -5.47
N ILE A 190 0.33 10.24 -4.84
CA ILE A 190 1.16 9.20 -5.46
C ILE A 190 0.36 8.34 -6.43
N ASP A 191 -0.94 8.14 -6.17
CA ASP A 191 -1.81 7.32 -6.99
C ASP A 191 -2.72 8.15 -7.89
N ALA A 192 -3.62 8.93 -7.28
CA ALA A 192 -4.71 9.55 -8.01
C ALA A 192 -4.23 10.70 -8.90
N VAL A 193 -3.48 11.65 -8.33
CA VAL A 193 -2.92 12.78 -9.07
C VAL A 193 -1.91 12.29 -10.11
N ALA A 194 -0.99 11.41 -9.71
CA ALA A 194 0.06 10.92 -10.58
C ALA A 194 -0.47 10.08 -11.75
N SER A 195 -1.47 9.24 -11.53
CA SER A 195 -2.11 8.48 -12.62
C SER A 195 -2.89 9.38 -13.57
N SER A 196 -3.57 10.41 -13.06
CA SER A 196 -4.22 11.44 -13.88
C SER A 196 -3.21 12.20 -14.73
N ASP A 197 -2.07 12.60 -14.16
CA ASP A 197 -0.99 13.27 -14.91
C ASP A 197 -0.33 12.34 -15.95
N ALA A 198 -0.39 11.03 -15.73
CA ALA A 198 0.02 10.02 -16.70
C ALA A 198 -1.03 9.74 -17.80
N GLY A 199 -2.19 10.40 -17.76
CA GLY A 199 -3.26 10.28 -18.75
C GLY A 199 -4.19 9.09 -18.54
N LEU A 200 -4.19 8.46 -17.37
CA LEU A 200 -5.14 7.42 -16.98
C LEU A 200 -6.44 8.04 -16.43
N SER A 201 -7.51 7.26 -16.40
CA SER A 201 -8.70 7.60 -15.63
C SER A 201 -8.45 7.28 -14.16
N ALA A 202 -8.09 8.29 -13.38
CA ALA A 202 -7.77 8.13 -11.95
C ALA A 202 -9.02 7.99 -11.10
N VAL A 203 -8.95 7.13 -10.07
CA VAL A 203 -9.94 7.01 -9.00
C VAL A 203 -9.20 6.97 -7.67
N TRP A 204 -9.53 7.87 -6.76
CA TRP A 204 -8.98 7.84 -5.41
C TRP A 204 -9.86 7.03 -4.46
N LEU A 205 -9.31 5.95 -3.92
CA LEU A 205 -9.98 5.08 -2.95
C LEU A 205 -9.65 5.53 -1.53
N GLN A 206 -10.45 6.43 -0.98
CA GLN A 206 -10.32 6.93 0.38
C GLN A 206 -10.94 5.94 1.38
N ARG A 207 -10.22 4.91 1.81
CA ARG A 207 -10.73 3.94 2.79
C ARG A 207 -10.89 4.56 4.19
N ASN A 208 -10.01 5.49 4.57
CA ASN A 208 -10.08 6.20 5.84
C ASN A 208 -10.61 7.62 5.62
N PRO A 209 -11.86 7.93 6.03
CA PRO A 209 -12.39 9.29 5.95
C PRO A 209 -11.64 10.21 6.93
N GLY A 210 -11.31 11.42 6.50
CA GLY A 210 -10.65 12.43 7.36
C GLY A 210 -9.62 13.29 6.62
N ASP A 211 -9.10 12.84 5.49
CA ASP A 211 -8.24 13.67 4.65
C ASP A 211 -9.06 14.64 3.80
N LEU A 212 -9.43 15.78 4.43
CA LEU A 212 -10.16 16.85 3.76
C LEU A 212 -9.32 17.58 2.71
N GLN A 213 -8.01 17.65 2.90
CA GLN A 213 -7.10 18.26 1.93
C GLN A 213 -7.00 17.41 0.67
N GLY A 214 -6.86 16.10 0.82
CA GLY A 214 -6.89 15.17 -0.30
C GLY A 214 -8.20 15.22 -1.09
N VAL A 215 -9.35 15.33 -0.39
CA VAL A 215 -10.65 15.54 -1.04
C VAL A 215 -10.66 16.82 -1.88
N ALA A 216 -10.15 17.93 -1.34
CA ALA A 216 -10.07 19.20 -2.09
C ALA A 216 -9.15 19.06 -3.32
N THR A 217 -8.01 18.39 -3.18
CA THR A 217 -7.08 18.10 -4.30
C THR A 217 -7.75 17.27 -5.39
N ALA A 218 -8.40 16.16 -5.02
CA ALA A 218 -9.08 15.29 -5.97
C ALA A 218 -10.20 16.03 -6.72
N HIS A 219 -11.04 16.79 -6.00
CA HIS A 219 -12.11 17.57 -6.59
C HIS A 219 -11.60 18.65 -7.55
N ALA A 220 -10.52 19.35 -7.18
CA ALA A 220 -9.92 20.38 -8.06
C ALA A 220 -9.41 19.80 -9.39
N ARG A 221 -9.11 18.51 -9.44
CA ARG A 221 -8.66 17.78 -10.64
C ARG A 221 -9.76 16.96 -11.32
N GLY A 222 -10.98 16.99 -10.79
CA GLY A 222 -12.09 16.18 -11.31
C GLY A 222 -11.90 14.67 -11.12
N ILE A 223 -11.10 14.27 -10.12
CA ILE A 223 -10.83 12.87 -9.80
C ILE A 223 -11.95 12.35 -8.89
N PRO A 224 -12.65 11.26 -9.27
CA PRO A 224 -13.64 10.63 -8.40
C PRO A 224 -13.03 10.15 -7.09
N VAL A 225 -13.70 10.44 -5.97
CA VAL A 225 -13.38 9.95 -4.64
C VAL A 225 -14.39 8.87 -4.27
N VAL A 226 -13.91 7.67 -4.02
CA VAL A 226 -14.71 6.51 -3.62
C VAL A 226 -14.23 5.96 -2.28
N ARG A 227 -15.08 5.19 -1.59
CA ARG A 227 -14.77 4.62 -0.27
C ARG A 227 -14.72 3.10 -0.25
N SER A 228 -15.07 2.47 -1.37
CA SER A 228 -15.05 1.02 -1.53
C SER A 228 -14.82 0.63 -2.98
N MET A 229 -14.34 -0.59 -3.18
CA MET A 229 -14.19 -1.18 -4.51
C MET A 229 -15.56 -1.38 -5.19
N SER A 230 -16.65 -1.54 -4.44
CA SER A 230 -18.00 -1.58 -5.00
C SER A 230 -18.40 -0.27 -5.68
N GLN A 231 -17.93 0.88 -5.18
CA GLN A 231 -18.16 2.18 -5.84
C GLN A 231 -17.31 2.33 -7.10
N VAL A 232 -16.14 1.69 -7.17
CA VAL A 232 -15.33 1.63 -8.41
C VAL A 232 -16.11 0.91 -9.51
N LEU A 233 -16.79 -0.21 -9.20
CA LEU A 233 -17.61 -0.93 -10.17
C LEU A 233 -18.68 -0.04 -10.82
N ALA A 234 -19.30 0.84 -10.03
CA ALA A 234 -20.30 1.78 -10.57
C ALA A 234 -19.71 2.75 -11.61
N LEU A 235 -18.41 3.07 -11.50
CA LEU A 235 -17.70 3.92 -12.47
C LEU A 235 -17.32 3.16 -13.76
N LEU A 236 -17.22 1.82 -13.69
CA LEU A 236 -16.90 0.98 -14.84
C LEU A 236 -18.08 0.81 -15.79
N ALA A 237 -19.29 1.21 -15.39
CA ALA A 237 -20.53 0.93 -16.12
C ALA A 237 -20.70 -0.56 -16.49
N VAL A 238 -20.18 -1.44 -15.64
CA VAL A 238 -20.40 -2.90 -15.75
C VAL A 238 -21.80 -3.18 -15.23
N PRO A 239 -22.67 -3.83 -16.05
CA PRO A 239 -24.06 -4.14 -15.67
C PRO A 239 -24.19 -5.12 -14.52
#